data_a3fcba34c754ce26e8fc747a0e5169bf
#
_entry.id   a3fcba34c754ce26e8fc747a0e5169bf
#
_cell.length_a   1.000
_cell.length_b   1.000
_cell.length_c   1.000
_cell.angle_alpha   90.00
_cell.angle_beta   90.00
_cell.angle_gamma   90.00
#
_symmetry.space_group_name_H-M   'P 1'
#
loop_
_entity.id
_entity.type
_entity.pdbx_description
1 polymer ?
#
loop_
_entity_poly.entity_id
_entity_poly.type
_entity_poly.pdbx_seq_one_letter_code
_entity_poly.pdbx_strand_id
1 'polypeptide(L)'
;MFEDFNIKSKDKYYLLALLIFSSIMVVYYINFNLEVGISCSDVYVYLLNALYYTGINHHSTNNIYLSPIICFLTSILFRFGLVDKLSIFIVTGLFAILGNIGVYLLFRQFFDENLSICGAVMYLTTSLSLTWLANGTLDVPAVGMTVWFALLCIIAIDKNPKFYIYATPFFVIGFFTRYTLVLTVIALVLYYIYRKGFHIEKPDRKYLAIGIVIAIVIAAVILTTILGMGNGQFEAASQISNGIAGKGGAETDPAFNTEVGYYLFNMANFISNSHTVFEGNPVLENPTILSGLLFAILIIGGLIWIKDHEIKLERKHILPAALILIGIITYTRVSSVLTTLIIIAGLCLLGKDSEYKTEYMMLAWILANFIFYSYYHIKVNRYILPIFPALIYFIIKAVSIIQDKIKINKNIIPIILIALFVVQGFAFTYTFEPTDKYNTTEEMSQYLKSVDPNYENVKIGVYNIRPFLWWIGDNVEGIPIVDQAAIDKSNMTYYISNAKMKNLTNYTEIKNINNLYLYNRTSY
;
A
#
# COMPACT_ATOMS: atom_id res chain seq x y z
N MET A 1 18.34 -10.44 -22.12
CA MET A 1 17.23 -9.97 -21.27
C MET A 1 16.77 -11.04 -20.28
N PHE A 2 16.36 -12.26 -20.71
CA PHE A 2 15.91 -13.32 -19.77
C PHE A 2 17.01 -13.79 -18.83
N GLU A 3 18.25 -13.87 -19.27
CA GLU A 3 19.40 -14.19 -18.43
C GLU A 3 19.65 -13.17 -17.33
N ASP A 4 19.41 -11.89 -17.58
CA ASP A 4 19.57 -10.83 -16.58
C ASP A 4 18.61 -11.02 -15.39
N PHE A 5 17.41 -11.58 -15.63
CA PHE A 5 16.43 -11.90 -14.60
C PHE A 5 16.69 -13.23 -13.87
N ASN A 6 17.78 -13.94 -14.16
CA ASN A 6 18.04 -15.30 -13.66
C ASN A 6 16.96 -16.34 -14.04
N ILE A 7 16.22 -16.09 -15.12
CA ILE A 7 15.15 -16.96 -15.60
C ILE A 7 15.73 -18.15 -16.33
N LYS A 8 15.46 -19.35 -15.81
CA LYS A 8 15.75 -20.65 -16.44
C LYS A 8 14.53 -21.20 -17.14
N SER A 9 14.70 -22.26 -17.94
CA SER A 9 13.56 -22.87 -18.67
C SER A 9 12.41 -23.34 -17.78
N LYS A 10 12.70 -23.71 -16.52
CA LYS A 10 11.70 -24.12 -15.52
C LYS A 10 10.89 -22.95 -14.96
N ASP A 11 11.46 -21.75 -14.89
CA ASP A 11 10.79 -20.57 -14.31
C ASP A 11 9.50 -20.22 -15.04
N LYS A 12 9.37 -20.57 -16.33
CA LYS A 12 8.13 -20.36 -17.09
C LYS A 12 6.91 -21.05 -16.47
N TYR A 13 7.11 -22.23 -15.89
CA TYR A 13 6.02 -22.97 -15.23
C TYR A 13 5.67 -22.33 -13.88
N TYR A 14 6.67 -21.88 -13.13
CA TYR A 14 6.44 -21.16 -11.86
C TYR A 14 5.76 -19.81 -12.10
N LEU A 15 6.18 -19.07 -13.13
CA LEU A 15 5.54 -17.81 -13.53
C LEU A 15 4.09 -18.03 -13.97
N LEU A 16 3.83 -19.08 -14.76
CA LEU A 16 2.46 -19.43 -15.17
C LEU A 16 1.61 -19.82 -13.96
N ALA A 17 2.12 -20.68 -13.08
CA ALA A 17 1.41 -21.07 -11.86
C ALA A 17 1.12 -19.87 -10.96
N LEU A 18 2.10 -18.96 -10.80
CA LEU A 18 1.93 -17.74 -10.02
C LEU A 18 0.94 -16.77 -10.67
N LEU A 19 0.96 -16.63 -12.00
CA LEU A 19 -0.02 -15.82 -12.73
C LEU A 19 -1.44 -16.34 -12.50
N ILE A 20 -1.64 -17.66 -12.65
CA ILE A 20 -2.93 -18.30 -12.43
C ILE A 20 -3.37 -18.13 -10.98
N PHE A 21 -2.51 -18.42 -10.02
CA PHE A 21 -2.79 -18.24 -8.59
C PHE A 21 -3.16 -16.80 -8.25
N SER A 22 -2.36 -15.84 -8.67
CA SER A 22 -2.62 -14.41 -8.42
C SER A 22 -3.92 -13.95 -9.06
N SER A 23 -4.23 -14.44 -10.27
CA SER A 23 -5.49 -14.12 -10.96
C SER A 23 -6.70 -14.69 -10.22
N ILE A 24 -6.61 -15.93 -9.74
CA ILE A 24 -7.67 -16.55 -8.93
C ILE A 24 -7.88 -15.74 -7.64
N MET A 25 -6.80 -15.40 -6.93
CA MET A 25 -6.88 -14.59 -5.71
C MET A 25 -7.51 -13.23 -5.99
N VAL A 26 -7.08 -12.53 -7.04
CA VAL A 26 -7.62 -11.21 -7.39
C VAL A 26 -9.10 -11.29 -7.74
N VAL A 27 -9.52 -12.25 -8.56
CA VAL A 27 -10.95 -12.44 -8.89
C VAL A 27 -11.77 -12.77 -7.64
N TYR A 28 -11.25 -13.64 -6.78
CA TYR A 28 -11.90 -14.01 -5.52
C TYR A 28 -12.09 -12.76 -4.61
N TYR A 29 -11.04 -11.94 -4.47
CA TYR A 29 -11.12 -10.73 -3.64
C TYR A 29 -11.91 -9.59 -4.29
N ILE A 30 -11.98 -9.50 -5.61
CA ILE A 30 -12.90 -8.58 -6.29
C ILE A 30 -14.34 -8.94 -5.92
N ASN A 31 -14.73 -10.22 -6.03
CA ASN A 31 -16.08 -10.65 -5.66
C ASN A 31 -16.37 -10.39 -4.18
N PHE A 32 -15.44 -10.72 -3.30
CA PHE A 32 -15.55 -10.40 -1.87
C PHE A 32 -15.74 -8.89 -1.63
N ASN A 33 -14.92 -8.04 -2.25
CA ASN A 33 -15.03 -6.58 -2.09
C ASN A 33 -16.30 -6.00 -2.70
N LEU A 34 -16.87 -6.63 -3.73
CA LEU A 34 -18.18 -6.22 -4.27
C LEU A 34 -19.30 -6.47 -3.26
N GLU A 35 -19.25 -7.56 -2.50
CA GLU A 35 -20.20 -7.89 -1.43
C GLU A 35 -20.00 -6.99 -0.21
N VAL A 36 -18.75 -6.77 0.22
CA VAL A 36 -18.42 -5.92 1.38
C VAL A 36 -18.73 -4.45 1.12
N GLY A 37 -18.52 -3.97 -0.11
CA GLY A 37 -18.60 -2.57 -0.46
C GLY A 37 -17.25 -1.84 -0.39
N ILE A 38 -17.30 -0.50 -0.47
CA ILE A 38 -16.11 0.35 -0.43
C ILE A 38 -15.70 0.58 1.03
N SER A 39 -14.68 -0.15 1.49
CA SER A 39 -14.22 -0.14 2.87
C SER A 39 -13.32 1.05 3.26
N CYS A 40 -12.87 1.84 2.29
CA CYS A 40 -11.98 2.98 2.50
C CYS A 40 -12.54 4.24 1.84
N SER A 41 -12.67 5.32 2.62
CA SER A 41 -13.22 6.59 2.14
C SER A 41 -12.42 7.24 1.00
N ASP A 42 -11.10 6.98 0.93
CA ASP A 42 -10.26 7.50 -0.14
C ASP A 42 -10.64 6.94 -1.52
N VAL A 43 -11.20 5.72 -1.57
CA VAL A 43 -11.61 5.09 -2.83
C VAL A 43 -12.70 5.89 -3.53
N TYR A 44 -13.62 6.52 -2.76
CA TYR A 44 -14.61 7.43 -3.34
C TYR A 44 -13.95 8.64 -4.02
N VAL A 45 -12.88 9.17 -3.43
CA VAL A 45 -12.12 10.26 -4.06
C VAL A 45 -11.47 9.80 -5.37
N TYR A 46 -10.93 8.58 -5.39
CA TYR A 46 -10.31 8.03 -6.61
C TYR A 46 -11.35 7.80 -7.72
N LEU A 47 -12.54 7.32 -7.36
CA LEU A 47 -13.65 7.14 -8.30
C LEU A 47 -14.16 8.48 -8.85
N LEU A 48 -14.35 9.50 -7.98
CA LEU A 48 -14.73 10.84 -8.39
C LEU A 48 -13.66 11.48 -9.30
N ASN A 49 -12.38 11.28 -9.00
CA ASN A 49 -11.29 11.72 -9.86
C ASN A 49 -11.31 11.00 -11.22
N ALA A 50 -11.65 9.71 -11.22
CA ALA A 50 -11.79 8.96 -12.47
C ALA A 50 -12.95 9.51 -13.33
N LEU A 51 -14.08 9.86 -12.72
CA LEU A 51 -15.19 10.57 -13.41
C LEU A 51 -14.73 11.91 -13.99
N TYR A 52 -14.00 12.70 -13.21
CA TYR A 52 -13.43 13.96 -13.67
C TYR A 52 -12.51 13.79 -14.88
N TYR A 53 -11.63 12.78 -14.86
CA TYR A 53 -10.74 12.46 -16.01
C TYR A 53 -11.49 11.96 -17.25
N THR A 54 -12.74 11.51 -17.12
CA THR A 54 -13.57 11.18 -18.29
C THR A 54 -14.26 12.40 -18.88
N GLY A 55 -14.34 13.51 -18.13
CA GLY A 55 -15.18 14.67 -18.49
C GLY A 55 -16.68 14.46 -18.23
N ILE A 56 -17.07 13.37 -17.55
CA ILE A 56 -18.47 13.11 -17.18
C ILE A 56 -18.92 14.05 -16.04
N ASN A 57 -18.02 14.31 -15.10
CA ASN A 57 -18.25 15.21 -13.99
C ASN A 57 -17.35 16.43 -14.08
N HIS A 58 -17.92 17.64 -13.96
CA HIS A 58 -17.19 18.90 -14.01
C HIS A 58 -16.78 19.43 -12.64
N HIS A 59 -17.27 18.83 -11.56
CA HIS A 59 -16.91 19.24 -10.21
C HIS A 59 -15.63 18.55 -9.75
N SER A 60 -14.54 19.30 -9.79
CA SER A 60 -13.29 18.84 -9.22
C SER A 60 -13.40 18.88 -7.69
N THR A 61 -13.59 17.75 -7.08
CA THR A 61 -13.45 17.60 -5.63
C THR A 61 -11.97 17.47 -5.28
N ASN A 62 -11.21 18.57 -5.13
CA ASN A 62 -9.85 18.58 -4.53
C ASN A 62 -8.87 17.47 -4.99
N ASN A 63 -8.65 17.30 -6.26
CA ASN A 63 -8.54 15.99 -6.82
C ASN A 63 -7.12 15.55 -7.13
N ILE A 64 -6.15 16.44 -6.96
CA ILE A 64 -4.78 16.20 -7.44
C ILE A 64 -3.81 15.89 -6.29
N TYR A 65 -4.25 16.04 -5.05
CA TYR A 65 -3.39 15.68 -3.92
C TYR A 65 -3.24 14.17 -3.72
N LEU A 66 -4.18 13.38 -4.22
CA LEU A 66 -4.10 11.92 -4.21
C LEU A 66 -3.60 11.43 -5.57
N SER A 67 -2.62 10.57 -5.51
CA SER A 67 -1.88 10.00 -6.65
C SER A 67 -2.75 9.65 -7.87
N PRO A 68 -2.48 10.21 -9.04
CA PRO A 68 -3.42 10.22 -10.16
C PRO A 68 -3.47 8.94 -11.00
N ILE A 69 -2.46 8.07 -10.92
CA ILE A 69 -2.29 6.95 -11.88
C ILE A 69 -3.47 5.99 -11.85
N ILE A 70 -3.88 5.53 -10.68
CA ILE A 70 -4.99 4.56 -10.56
C ILE A 70 -6.30 5.21 -11.01
N CYS A 71 -6.53 6.47 -10.63
CA CYS A 71 -7.71 7.23 -11.07
C CYS A 71 -7.76 7.35 -12.59
N PHE A 72 -6.63 7.68 -13.23
CA PHE A 72 -6.53 7.80 -14.67
C PHE A 72 -6.80 6.46 -15.38
N LEU A 73 -6.19 5.36 -14.91
CA LEU A 73 -6.44 4.04 -15.49
C LEU A 73 -7.88 3.58 -15.29
N THR A 74 -8.49 3.89 -14.14
CA THR A 74 -9.92 3.64 -13.90
C THR A 74 -10.79 4.44 -14.86
N SER A 75 -10.42 5.70 -15.16
CA SER A 75 -11.15 6.53 -16.12
C SER A 75 -11.19 5.95 -17.53
N ILE A 76 -10.19 5.16 -17.90
CA ILE A 76 -10.19 4.45 -19.19
C ILE A 76 -11.34 3.44 -19.23
N LEU A 77 -11.53 2.65 -18.16
CA LEU A 77 -12.65 1.71 -18.08
C LEU A 77 -14.00 2.43 -18.08
N PHE A 78 -14.10 3.58 -17.43
CA PHE A 78 -15.30 4.42 -17.46
C PHE A 78 -15.65 4.88 -18.87
N ARG A 79 -14.66 5.25 -19.69
CA ARG A 79 -14.88 5.61 -21.10
C ARG A 79 -15.39 4.44 -21.94
N PHE A 80 -15.15 3.20 -21.52
CA PHE A 80 -15.75 2.01 -22.13
C PHE A 80 -17.13 1.65 -21.55
N GLY A 81 -17.71 2.51 -20.72
CA GLY A 81 -19.05 2.33 -20.15
C GLY A 81 -19.11 1.58 -18.82
N LEU A 82 -17.97 1.19 -18.25
CA LEU A 82 -17.90 0.50 -16.97
C LEU A 82 -17.79 1.51 -15.81
N VAL A 83 -18.81 2.39 -15.65
CA VAL A 83 -18.84 3.40 -14.59
C VAL A 83 -19.35 2.76 -13.30
N ASP A 84 -18.47 2.01 -12.64
CA ASP A 84 -18.77 1.25 -11.43
C ASP A 84 -17.53 1.08 -10.55
N LYS A 85 -17.73 0.78 -9.23
CA LYS A 85 -16.64 0.44 -8.29
C LYS A 85 -15.79 -0.74 -8.76
N LEU A 86 -16.38 -1.67 -9.53
CA LEU A 86 -15.67 -2.79 -10.13
C LEU A 86 -14.46 -2.34 -10.96
N SER A 87 -14.55 -1.21 -11.66
CA SER A 87 -13.46 -0.72 -12.51
C SER A 87 -12.18 -0.43 -11.73
N ILE A 88 -12.28 0.22 -10.58
CA ILE A 88 -11.09 0.48 -9.75
C ILE A 88 -10.58 -0.80 -9.07
N PHE A 89 -11.47 -1.74 -8.74
CA PHE A 89 -11.08 -3.04 -8.21
C PHE A 89 -10.31 -3.86 -9.25
N ILE A 90 -10.73 -3.85 -10.52
CA ILE A 90 -10.00 -4.48 -11.63
C ILE A 90 -8.62 -3.85 -11.79
N VAL A 91 -8.53 -2.52 -11.85
CA VAL A 91 -7.26 -1.82 -12.02
C VAL A 91 -6.30 -2.17 -10.88
N THR A 92 -6.73 -2.06 -9.63
CA THR A 92 -5.87 -2.36 -8.46
C THR A 92 -5.51 -3.85 -8.39
N GLY A 93 -6.41 -4.73 -8.80
CA GLY A 93 -6.16 -6.18 -8.92
C GLY A 93 -5.10 -6.52 -9.98
N LEU A 94 -5.14 -5.90 -11.15
CA LEU A 94 -4.12 -6.09 -12.18
C LEU A 94 -2.73 -5.66 -11.70
N PHE A 95 -2.64 -4.55 -10.97
CA PHE A 95 -1.39 -4.13 -10.34
C PHE A 95 -0.91 -5.11 -9.27
N ALA A 96 -1.81 -5.75 -8.52
CA ALA A 96 -1.45 -6.78 -7.56
C ALA A 96 -0.85 -8.02 -8.24
N ILE A 97 -1.43 -8.48 -9.35
CA ILE A 97 -0.89 -9.59 -10.16
C ILE A 97 0.51 -9.23 -10.67
N LEU A 98 0.64 -8.05 -11.29
CA LEU A 98 1.93 -7.57 -11.80
C LEU A 98 2.97 -7.43 -10.68
N GLY A 99 2.56 -6.89 -9.53
CA GLY A 99 3.41 -6.75 -8.35
C GLY A 99 3.91 -8.09 -7.82
N ASN A 100 3.04 -9.09 -7.75
CA ASN A 100 3.40 -10.42 -7.26
C ASN A 100 4.38 -11.15 -8.19
N ILE A 101 4.23 -11.00 -9.51
CA ILE A 101 5.24 -11.46 -10.49
C ILE A 101 6.57 -10.75 -10.24
N GLY A 102 6.54 -9.44 -9.96
CA GLY A 102 7.73 -8.67 -9.61
C GLY A 102 8.44 -9.20 -8.36
N VAL A 103 7.68 -9.57 -7.31
CA VAL A 103 8.22 -10.18 -6.07
C VAL A 103 8.92 -11.50 -6.38
N TYR A 104 8.31 -12.38 -7.18
CA TYR A 104 8.96 -13.62 -7.62
C TYR A 104 10.28 -13.33 -8.32
N LEU A 105 10.30 -12.45 -9.29
CA LEU A 105 11.49 -12.11 -10.07
C LEU A 105 12.58 -11.42 -9.22
N LEU A 106 12.17 -10.61 -8.23
CA LEU A 106 13.08 -10.01 -7.25
C LEU A 106 13.77 -11.11 -6.43
N PHE A 107 13.00 -12.07 -5.92
CA PHE A 107 13.56 -13.16 -5.13
C PHE A 107 14.40 -14.11 -5.96
N ARG A 108 14.10 -14.29 -7.25
CA ARG A 108 14.95 -15.04 -8.20
C ARG A 108 16.35 -14.44 -8.38
N GLN A 109 16.57 -13.21 -7.98
CA GLN A 109 17.94 -12.67 -7.96
C GLN A 109 18.79 -13.29 -6.84
N PHE A 110 18.17 -13.81 -5.78
CA PHE A 110 18.85 -14.23 -4.54
C PHE A 110 18.58 -15.68 -4.16
N PHE A 111 17.51 -16.29 -4.63
CA PHE A 111 17.05 -17.62 -4.23
C PHE A 111 16.76 -18.51 -5.45
N ASP A 112 16.62 -19.81 -5.19
CA ASP A 112 16.11 -20.75 -6.18
C ASP A 112 14.61 -20.54 -6.47
N GLU A 113 14.09 -21.27 -7.46
CA GLU A 113 12.72 -21.15 -7.92
C GLU A 113 11.68 -21.50 -6.85
N ASN A 114 11.94 -22.49 -5.99
CA ASN A 114 11.00 -22.95 -4.97
C ASN A 114 10.86 -21.95 -3.81
N LEU A 115 11.99 -21.40 -3.36
CA LEU A 115 12.00 -20.35 -2.36
C LEU A 115 11.39 -19.05 -2.89
N SER A 116 11.63 -18.74 -4.16
CA SER A 116 11.13 -17.52 -4.78
C SER A 116 9.60 -17.55 -4.96
N ILE A 117 9.02 -18.68 -5.39
CA ILE A 117 7.56 -18.79 -5.48
C ILE A 117 6.92 -18.82 -4.10
N CYS A 118 7.57 -19.45 -3.11
CA CYS A 118 7.12 -19.44 -1.72
C CYS A 118 7.00 -18.00 -1.21
N GLY A 119 8.04 -17.18 -1.41
CA GLY A 119 8.03 -15.77 -0.99
C GLY A 119 6.97 -14.94 -1.72
N ALA A 120 6.74 -15.18 -3.01
CA ALA A 120 5.71 -14.48 -3.76
C ALA A 120 4.29 -14.85 -3.29
N VAL A 121 4.02 -16.14 -3.06
CA VAL A 121 2.74 -16.59 -2.48
C VAL A 121 2.53 -15.97 -1.09
N MET A 122 3.56 -16.02 -0.22
CA MET A 122 3.50 -15.41 1.11
C MET A 122 3.17 -13.91 1.02
N TYR A 123 3.85 -13.15 0.14
CA TYR A 123 3.62 -11.72 -0.03
C TYR A 123 2.16 -11.41 -0.35
N LEU A 124 1.59 -12.09 -1.36
CA LEU A 124 0.22 -11.83 -1.80
C LEU A 124 -0.80 -12.19 -0.72
N THR A 125 -0.51 -13.21 0.11
CA THR A 125 -1.46 -13.78 1.06
C THR A 125 -1.14 -13.49 2.53
N THR A 126 -0.28 -12.51 2.84
CA THR A 126 -0.25 -11.92 4.19
C THR A 126 -1.58 -11.24 4.49
N SER A 127 -2.04 -11.28 5.74
CA SER A 127 -3.32 -10.66 6.13
C SER A 127 -3.41 -9.20 5.71
N LEU A 128 -2.31 -8.46 5.83
CA LEU A 128 -2.28 -7.06 5.42
C LEU A 128 -2.40 -6.89 3.90
N SER A 129 -1.75 -7.73 3.09
CA SER A 129 -1.91 -7.70 1.63
C SER A 129 -3.35 -8.04 1.23
N LEU A 130 -3.94 -9.06 1.87
CA LEU A 130 -5.32 -9.50 1.61
C LEU A 130 -6.35 -8.43 1.96
N THR A 131 -6.19 -7.75 3.09
CA THR A 131 -7.06 -6.63 3.50
C THR A 131 -7.20 -5.57 2.39
N TRP A 132 -6.11 -5.31 1.69
CA TRP A 132 -6.05 -4.23 0.69
C TRP A 132 -5.99 -4.75 -0.76
N LEU A 133 -6.21 -6.06 -0.95
CA LEU A 133 -6.16 -6.70 -2.27
C LEU A 133 -7.39 -6.32 -3.09
N ALA A 134 -7.17 -5.70 -4.24
CA ALA A 134 -8.18 -5.40 -5.25
C ALA A 134 -9.42 -4.64 -4.71
N ASN A 135 -9.24 -3.80 -3.70
CA ASN A 135 -10.32 -3.04 -3.05
C ASN A 135 -10.36 -1.54 -3.44
N GLY A 136 -9.61 -1.17 -4.47
CA GLY A 136 -9.56 0.20 -4.98
C GLY A 136 -8.53 1.12 -4.31
N THR A 137 -7.78 0.65 -3.30
CA THR A 137 -6.73 1.46 -2.65
C THR A 137 -5.41 1.44 -3.42
N LEU A 138 -4.57 2.43 -3.18
CA LEU A 138 -3.31 2.64 -3.91
C LEU A 138 -2.13 1.84 -3.35
N ASP A 139 -2.27 1.22 -2.18
CA ASP A 139 -1.16 0.68 -1.40
C ASP A 139 -0.53 -0.55 -2.05
N VAL A 140 -1.32 -1.56 -2.37
CA VAL A 140 -0.84 -2.77 -3.06
C VAL A 140 -0.27 -2.45 -4.45
N PRO A 141 -0.95 -1.64 -5.29
CA PRO A 141 -0.37 -1.16 -6.54
C PRO A 141 0.99 -0.49 -6.39
N ALA A 142 1.14 0.40 -5.42
CA ALA A 142 2.39 1.13 -5.18
C ALA A 142 3.53 0.21 -4.77
N VAL A 143 3.27 -0.77 -3.89
CA VAL A 143 4.30 -1.77 -3.52
C VAL A 143 4.71 -2.60 -4.73
N GLY A 144 3.76 -3.00 -5.59
CA GLY A 144 4.07 -3.69 -6.83
C GLY A 144 5.03 -2.90 -7.73
N MET A 145 4.77 -1.60 -7.93
CA MET A 145 5.67 -0.73 -8.70
C MET A 145 7.02 -0.54 -8.02
N THR A 146 7.05 -0.42 -6.70
CA THR A 146 8.27 -0.34 -5.90
C THR A 146 9.15 -1.58 -6.10
N VAL A 147 8.56 -2.76 -6.08
CA VAL A 147 9.26 -4.03 -6.31
C VAL A 147 9.86 -4.10 -7.71
N TRP A 148 9.11 -3.73 -8.75
CA TRP A 148 9.64 -3.69 -10.11
C TRP A 148 10.77 -2.69 -10.26
N PHE A 149 10.62 -1.49 -9.71
CA PHE A 149 11.69 -0.49 -9.69
C PHE A 149 12.95 -1.02 -9.01
N ALA A 150 12.81 -1.61 -7.81
CA ALA A 150 13.93 -2.18 -7.07
C ALA A 150 14.61 -3.32 -7.83
N LEU A 151 13.85 -4.27 -8.37
CA LEU A 151 14.34 -5.36 -9.19
C LEU A 151 15.19 -4.86 -10.37
N LEU A 152 14.66 -3.91 -11.14
CA LEU A 152 15.35 -3.39 -12.32
C LEU A 152 16.60 -2.59 -11.94
N CYS A 153 16.59 -1.86 -10.82
CA CYS A 153 17.78 -1.21 -10.27
C CYS A 153 18.84 -2.22 -9.81
N ILE A 154 18.45 -3.31 -9.14
CA ILE A 154 19.38 -4.37 -8.73
C ILE A 154 20.03 -5.01 -9.95
N ILE A 155 19.25 -5.34 -10.98
CA ILE A 155 19.79 -5.87 -12.23
C ILE A 155 20.73 -4.85 -12.91
N ALA A 156 20.37 -3.56 -12.88
CA ALA A 156 21.21 -2.50 -13.44
C ALA A 156 22.56 -2.40 -12.71
N ILE A 157 22.56 -2.49 -11.40
CA ILE A 157 23.77 -2.41 -10.56
C ILE A 157 24.64 -3.63 -10.75
N ASP A 158 24.06 -4.84 -10.71
CA ASP A 158 24.83 -6.08 -10.64
C ASP A 158 25.23 -6.64 -12.00
N LYS A 159 24.43 -6.39 -13.06
CA LYS A 159 24.57 -7.10 -14.33
C LYS A 159 24.64 -6.18 -15.54
N ASN A 160 23.63 -5.34 -15.75
CA ASN A 160 23.48 -4.61 -17.01
C ASN A 160 22.91 -3.20 -16.80
N PRO A 161 23.73 -2.15 -16.85
CA PRO A 161 23.32 -0.77 -16.57
C PRO A 161 22.17 -0.25 -17.47
N LYS A 162 21.90 -0.90 -18.61
CA LYS A 162 20.76 -0.55 -19.46
C LYS A 162 19.43 -0.63 -18.74
N PHE A 163 19.34 -1.45 -17.69
CA PHE A 163 18.11 -1.60 -16.91
C PHE A 163 17.70 -0.35 -16.13
N TYR A 164 18.58 0.62 -15.93
CA TYR A 164 18.18 1.94 -15.41
C TYR A 164 17.11 2.62 -16.28
N ILE A 165 17.20 2.43 -17.61
CA ILE A 165 16.20 2.97 -18.55
C ILE A 165 14.81 2.35 -18.29
N TYR A 166 14.76 1.05 -18.02
CA TYR A 166 13.51 0.33 -17.75
C TYR A 166 13.01 0.57 -16.33
N ALA A 167 13.90 0.78 -15.34
CA ALA A 167 13.54 1.08 -13.96
C ALA A 167 12.79 2.42 -13.84
N THR A 168 13.15 3.39 -14.66
CA THR A 168 12.65 4.77 -14.54
C THR A 168 11.13 4.91 -14.76
N PRO A 169 10.50 4.29 -15.78
CA PRO A 169 9.03 4.31 -15.90
C PRO A 169 8.33 3.74 -14.67
N PHE A 170 8.83 2.63 -14.11
CA PHE A 170 8.27 2.05 -12.88
C PHE A 170 8.42 2.97 -11.68
N PHE A 171 9.54 3.70 -11.59
CA PHE A 171 9.73 4.73 -10.57
C PHE A 171 8.68 5.83 -10.70
N VAL A 172 8.51 6.40 -11.89
CA VAL A 172 7.58 7.53 -12.12
C VAL A 172 6.14 7.08 -11.89
N ILE A 173 5.72 5.96 -12.48
CA ILE A 173 4.37 5.41 -12.28
C ILE A 173 4.14 5.09 -10.80
N GLY A 174 5.09 4.44 -10.14
CA GLY A 174 5.00 4.13 -8.73
C GLY A 174 4.96 5.37 -7.84
N PHE A 175 5.76 6.39 -8.12
CA PHE A 175 5.75 7.67 -7.41
C PHE A 175 4.40 8.37 -7.56
N PHE A 176 3.84 8.44 -8.77
CA PHE A 176 2.50 8.99 -9.01
C PHE A 176 1.36 8.03 -8.65
N THR A 177 1.66 6.81 -8.21
CA THR A 177 0.71 5.93 -7.52
C THR A 177 0.77 6.20 -6.02
N ARG A 178 1.97 6.33 -5.43
CA ARG A 178 2.17 6.69 -4.03
C ARG A 178 3.55 7.32 -3.82
N TYR A 179 3.60 8.54 -3.34
CA TYR A 179 4.83 9.34 -3.21
C TYR A 179 5.89 8.70 -2.29
N THR A 180 5.48 7.86 -1.35
CA THR A 180 6.37 7.19 -0.39
C THR A 180 7.28 6.11 -0.99
N LEU A 181 7.10 5.75 -2.27
CA LEU A 181 8.06 4.91 -2.99
C LEU A 181 9.49 5.46 -2.88
N VAL A 182 9.66 6.78 -2.80
CA VAL A 182 10.97 7.43 -2.67
C VAL A 182 11.78 6.92 -1.47
N LEU A 183 11.15 6.42 -0.41
CA LEU A 183 11.85 5.87 0.75
C LEU A 183 12.68 4.63 0.40
N THR A 184 12.25 3.85 -0.58
CA THR A 184 13.00 2.66 -1.05
C THR A 184 14.25 3.04 -1.86
N VAL A 185 14.28 4.25 -2.45
CA VAL A 185 15.48 4.75 -3.16
C VAL A 185 16.69 4.80 -2.23
N ILE A 186 16.49 5.09 -0.94
CA ILE A 186 17.56 5.12 0.08
C ILE A 186 18.27 3.78 0.15
N ALA A 187 17.52 2.67 0.18
CA ALA A 187 18.08 1.32 0.22
C ALA A 187 18.83 0.96 -1.08
N LEU A 188 18.32 1.38 -2.23
CA LEU A 188 18.96 1.13 -3.53
C LEU A 188 20.24 1.96 -3.71
N VAL A 189 20.28 3.21 -3.24
CA VAL A 189 21.50 4.02 -3.21
C VAL A 189 22.55 3.37 -2.32
N LEU A 190 22.15 2.88 -1.14
CA LEU A 190 23.05 2.13 -0.25
C LEU A 190 23.59 0.89 -0.93
N TYR A 191 22.74 0.12 -1.61
CA TYR A 191 23.15 -1.06 -2.37
C TYR A 191 24.14 -0.72 -3.48
N TYR A 192 23.90 0.37 -4.22
CA TYR A 192 24.85 0.86 -5.22
C TYR A 192 26.23 1.15 -4.60
N ILE A 193 26.25 1.86 -3.47
CA ILE A 193 27.49 2.18 -2.74
C ILE A 193 28.23 0.91 -2.32
N TYR A 194 27.51 -0.11 -1.87
CA TYR A 194 28.14 -1.38 -1.48
C TYR A 194 28.72 -2.17 -2.67
N ARG A 195 28.08 -2.07 -3.83
CA ARG A 195 28.49 -2.84 -5.01
C ARG A 195 29.59 -2.15 -5.82
N LYS A 196 29.50 -0.83 -5.95
CA LYS A 196 30.34 -0.03 -6.86
C LYS A 196 31.08 1.12 -6.18
N GLY A 197 30.83 1.38 -4.89
CA GLY A 197 31.41 2.50 -4.16
C GLY A 197 30.70 3.84 -4.41
N PHE A 198 31.33 4.92 -3.99
CA PHE A 198 30.76 6.29 -4.12
C PHE A 198 30.93 6.90 -5.52
N HIS A 199 31.65 6.26 -6.40
CA HIS A 199 31.91 6.76 -7.75
C HIS A 199 30.96 6.13 -8.76
N ILE A 200 30.22 6.98 -9.48
CA ILE A 200 29.30 6.50 -10.53
C ILE A 200 30.12 6.17 -11.78
N GLU A 201 30.16 4.90 -12.17
CA GLU A 201 30.85 4.42 -13.35
C GLU A 201 30.28 5.04 -14.65
N LYS A 202 31.12 5.16 -15.68
CA LYS A 202 30.69 5.76 -16.98
C LYS A 202 29.45 5.10 -17.59
N PRO A 203 29.35 3.74 -17.64
CA PRO A 203 28.14 3.09 -18.18
C PRO A 203 26.88 3.41 -17.37
N ASP A 204 26.99 3.35 -16.04
CA ASP A 204 25.86 3.67 -15.14
C ASP A 204 25.40 5.10 -15.32
N ARG A 205 26.36 6.05 -15.35
CA ARG A 205 26.06 7.48 -15.58
C ARG A 205 25.32 7.72 -16.87
N LYS A 206 25.73 7.05 -17.97
CA LYS A 206 25.08 7.18 -19.27
C LYS A 206 23.61 6.73 -19.23
N TYR A 207 23.37 5.50 -18.74
CA TYR A 207 22.03 4.93 -18.76
C TYR A 207 21.12 5.52 -17.68
N LEU A 208 21.68 5.93 -16.54
CA LEU A 208 20.96 6.69 -15.53
C LEU A 208 20.52 8.06 -16.06
N ALA A 209 21.40 8.78 -16.77
CA ALA A 209 21.04 10.06 -17.39
C ALA A 209 19.93 9.90 -18.44
N ILE A 210 19.99 8.88 -19.30
CA ILE A 210 18.90 8.57 -20.24
C ILE A 210 17.61 8.27 -19.47
N GLY A 211 17.68 7.45 -18.44
CA GLY A 211 16.54 7.14 -17.57
C GLY A 211 15.93 8.39 -16.96
N ILE A 212 16.73 9.30 -16.39
CA ILE A 212 16.28 10.57 -15.80
C ILE A 212 15.54 11.42 -16.87
N VAL A 213 16.06 11.51 -18.10
CA VAL A 213 15.38 12.23 -19.18
C VAL A 213 14.01 11.60 -19.46
N ILE A 214 13.93 10.28 -19.54
CA ILE A 214 12.66 9.56 -19.73
C ILE A 214 11.72 9.83 -18.54
N ALA A 215 12.23 9.82 -17.30
CA ALA A 215 11.44 10.16 -16.11
C ALA A 215 10.82 11.54 -16.21
N ILE A 216 11.64 12.54 -16.58
CA ILE A 216 11.18 13.93 -16.73
C ILE A 216 10.09 14.02 -17.80
N VAL A 217 10.26 13.34 -18.94
CA VAL A 217 9.26 13.34 -20.02
C VAL A 217 7.94 12.69 -19.56
N ILE A 218 8.01 11.51 -18.92
CA ILE A 218 6.80 10.83 -18.43
C ILE A 218 6.13 11.67 -17.34
N ALA A 219 6.90 12.21 -16.39
CA ALA A 219 6.39 13.07 -15.34
C ALA A 219 5.75 14.35 -15.91
N ALA A 220 6.37 14.97 -16.92
CA ALA A 220 5.82 16.14 -17.60
C ALA A 220 4.48 15.81 -18.29
N VAL A 221 4.39 14.67 -18.98
CA VAL A 221 3.13 14.22 -19.61
C VAL A 221 2.05 14.00 -18.54
N ILE A 222 2.36 13.32 -17.44
CA ILE A 222 1.41 13.10 -16.35
C ILE A 222 0.96 14.45 -15.76
N LEU A 223 1.90 15.33 -15.43
CA LEU A 223 1.59 16.63 -14.82
C LEU A 223 0.80 17.54 -15.77
N THR A 224 1.17 17.62 -17.05
CA THR A 224 0.43 18.44 -18.02
C THR A 224 -0.98 17.91 -18.27
N THR A 225 -1.15 16.58 -18.32
CA THR A 225 -2.47 15.95 -18.44
C THR A 225 -3.34 16.27 -17.22
N ILE A 226 -2.79 16.15 -16.02
CA ILE A 226 -3.49 16.43 -14.76
C ILE A 226 -3.78 17.93 -14.61
N LEU A 227 -2.78 18.80 -14.84
CA LEU A 227 -2.93 20.25 -14.74
C LEU A 227 -3.84 20.82 -15.85
N GLY A 228 -3.83 20.21 -17.02
CA GLY A 228 -4.72 20.59 -18.12
C GLY A 228 -6.19 20.22 -17.88
N MET A 229 -6.47 19.28 -16.98
CA MET A 229 -7.82 18.84 -16.62
C MET A 229 -8.46 19.63 -15.48
N GLY A 230 -7.72 20.48 -14.76
CA GLY A 230 -8.29 21.27 -13.67
C GLY A 230 -7.29 22.16 -12.93
N ASN A 231 -7.83 23.08 -12.12
CA ASN A 231 -7.06 24.02 -11.27
C ASN A 231 -6.41 23.35 -10.04
N GLY A 232 -6.02 22.07 -10.15
CA GLY A 232 -5.54 21.32 -9.03
C GLY A 232 -4.13 21.75 -8.59
N GLN A 233 -3.95 21.91 -7.30
CA GLN A 233 -2.65 22.10 -6.67
C GLN A 233 -1.97 20.75 -6.51
N PHE A 234 -0.71 20.64 -6.93
CA PHE A 234 0.10 19.46 -6.70
C PHE A 234 0.60 19.46 -5.24
N GLU A 235 -0.14 18.80 -4.37
CA GLU A 235 0.13 18.79 -2.92
C GLU A 235 1.18 17.74 -2.47
N ALA A 236 1.82 17.03 -3.40
CA ALA A 236 2.83 16.03 -3.03
C ALA A 236 3.94 16.63 -2.13
N ALA A 237 4.33 17.86 -2.38
CA ALA A 237 5.35 18.55 -1.57
C ALA A 237 4.87 18.81 -0.15
N SER A 238 3.60 19.21 0.03
CA SER A 238 3.02 19.43 1.36
C SER A 238 2.83 18.11 2.12
N GLN A 239 2.38 17.05 1.44
CA GLN A 239 2.26 15.73 2.06
C GLN A 239 3.61 15.16 2.49
N ILE A 240 4.63 15.27 1.65
CA ILE A 240 6.00 14.85 2.00
C ILE A 240 6.53 15.69 3.16
N SER A 241 6.35 17.01 3.12
CA SER A 241 6.78 17.92 4.18
C SER A 241 6.08 17.62 5.51
N ASN A 242 4.76 17.40 5.48
CA ASN A 242 3.98 17.05 6.66
C ASN A 242 4.39 15.68 7.22
N GLY A 243 4.65 14.68 6.34
CA GLY A 243 5.17 13.39 6.75
C GLY A 243 6.53 13.48 7.43
N ILE A 244 7.45 14.29 6.87
CA ILE A 244 8.76 14.55 7.47
C ILE A 244 8.65 15.25 8.82
N ALA A 245 7.73 16.21 8.95
CA ALA A 245 7.50 16.97 10.18
C ALA A 245 6.69 16.18 11.24
N GLY A 246 6.23 14.96 10.92
CA GLY A 246 5.33 14.18 11.77
C GLY A 246 3.91 14.79 11.89
N LYS A 247 3.59 15.77 11.06
CA LYS A 247 2.28 16.43 11.03
C LYS A 247 1.38 15.70 10.02
N GLY A 248 0.51 14.85 10.48
CA GLY A 248 -0.58 14.30 9.66
C GLY A 248 -1.82 15.19 9.82
N GLY A 249 -2.56 15.39 8.73
CA GLY A 249 -3.67 16.35 8.65
C GLY A 249 -4.90 16.06 9.51
N ALA A 250 -4.85 15.18 10.51
CA ALA A 250 -5.95 14.88 11.43
C ALA A 250 -5.45 14.74 12.86
N GLU A 251 -4.78 15.76 13.37
CA GLU A 251 -4.31 15.81 14.78
C GLU A 251 -5.44 15.68 15.81
N THR A 252 -6.69 15.68 15.38
CA THR A 252 -7.89 15.69 16.23
C THR A 252 -8.88 14.57 15.98
N ASP A 253 -8.64 13.66 15.01
CA ASP A 253 -9.54 12.55 14.76
C ASP A 253 -9.22 11.36 15.67
N PRO A 254 -10.08 11.07 16.67
CA PRO A 254 -9.87 9.95 17.60
C PRO A 254 -9.95 8.57 16.93
N ALA A 255 -10.36 8.51 15.67
CA ALA A 255 -10.45 7.25 14.91
C ALA A 255 -9.07 6.67 14.55
N PHE A 256 -7.99 7.47 14.62
CA PHE A 256 -6.66 7.01 14.25
C PHE A 256 -5.76 6.73 15.45
N ASN A 257 -5.02 5.64 15.38
CA ASN A 257 -3.98 5.33 16.37
C ASN A 257 -2.77 6.26 16.16
N THR A 258 -2.22 6.79 17.23
CA THR A 258 -1.05 7.69 17.23
C THR A 258 0.19 7.07 17.89
N GLU A 259 0.10 5.84 18.38
CA GLU A 259 1.19 5.18 19.11
C GLU A 259 2.38 4.89 18.20
N VAL A 260 3.57 5.29 18.62
CA VAL A 260 4.82 5.08 17.87
C VAL A 260 5.12 3.59 17.65
N GLY A 261 4.76 2.74 18.62
CA GLY A 261 4.95 1.28 18.57
C GLY A 261 3.91 0.52 17.73
N TYR A 262 2.89 1.19 17.21
CA TYR A 262 1.75 0.57 16.53
C TYR A 262 2.14 -0.51 15.51
N TYR A 263 3.04 -0.19 14.59
CA TYR A 263 3.43 -1.14 13.54
C TYR A 263 4.24 -2.31 14.08
N LEU A 264 5.09 -2.08 15.09
CA LEU A 264 5.90 -3.13 15.69
C LEU A 264 5.02 -4.14 16.45
N PHE A 265 4.12 -3.64 17.29
CA PHE A 265 3.24 -4.49 18.10
C PHE A 265 2.21 -5.27 17.27
N ASN A 266 1.82 -4.73 16.11
CA ASN A 266 0.88 -5.39 15.20
C ASN A 266 1.52 -6.22 14.09
N MET A 267 2.84 -6.35 14.04
CA MET A 267 3.52 -7.04 12.93
C MET A 267 3.04 -8.48 12.75
N ALA A 268 2.81 -9.21 13.85
CA ALA A 268 2.30 -10.57 13.81
C ALA A 268 0.92 -10.65 13.15
N ASN A 269 0.03 -9.70 13.48
CA ASN A 269 -1.31 -9.59 12.92
C ASN A 269 -1.26 -9.23 11.42
N PHE A 270 -0.34 -8.38 11.00
CA PHE A 270 -0.18 -8.00 9.60
C PHE A 270 0.28 -9.17 8.73
N ILE A 271 1.04 -10.11 9.28
CA ILE A 271 1.48 -11.32 8.58
C ILE A 271 0.33 -12.33 8.51
N SER A 272 -0.31 -12.63 9.64
CA SER A 272 -1.39 -13.60 9.71
C SER A 272 -2.31 -13.32 10.88
N ASN A 273 -3.58 -13.06 10.56
CA ASN A 273 -4.64 -12.79 11.51
C ASN A 273 -5.89 -13.60 11.16
N SER A 274 -6.67 -13.96 12.18
CA SER A 274 -7.94 -14.68 12.01
C SER A 274 -9.11 -13.78 11.65
N HIS A 275 -8.94 -12.46 11.65
CA HIS A 275 -10.00 -11.51 11.35
C HIS A 275 -9.62 -10.59 10.19
N THR A 276 -10.59 -10.29 9.36
CA THR A 276 -10.46 -9.28 8.31
C THR A 276 -10.39 -7.89 8.93
N VAL A 277 -9.40 -7.11 8.51
CA VAL A 277 -9.09 -5.80 9.10
C VAL A 277 -9.18 -4.74 8.04
N PHE A 278 -10.04 -3.75 8.26
CA PHE A 278 -10.12 -2.56 7.43
C PHE A 278 -9.64 -1.31 8.17
N GLU A 279 -9.76 -0.15 7.53
CA GLU A 279 -9.28 1.13 8.02
C GLU A 279 -9.80 1.48 9.43
N GLY A 280 -8.97 2.15 10.24
CA GLY A 280 -9.35 2.67 11.55
C GLY A 280 -9.38 1.64 12.68
N ASN A 281 -8.88 0.45 12.46
CA ASN A 281 -8.98 -0.59 13.48
C ASN A 281 -7.99 -0.42 14.64
N PRO A 282 -8.45 -0.70 15.86
CA PRO A 282 -7.60 -0.84 17.02
C PRO A 282 -6.61 -2.01 16.84
N VAL A 283 -5.68 -2.13 17.78
CA VAL A 283 -4.76 -3.27 17.86
C VAL A 283 -5.54 -4.58 17.81
N LEU A 284 -5.21 -5.43 16.86
CA LEU A 284 -5.83 -6.74 16.74
C LEU A 284 -5.15 -7.72 17.68
N GLU A 285 -5.93 -8.38 18.50
CA GLU A 285 -5.39 -9.20 19.57
C GLU A 285 -5.15 -10.67 19.21
N ASN A 286 -5.43 -11.09 17.97
CA ASN A 286 -5.46 -12.51 17.62
C ASN A 286 -4.58 -12.87 16.40
N PRO A 287 -3.23 -12.78 16.47
CA PRO A 287 -2.38 -13.36 15.46
C PRO A 287 -2.56 -14.88 15.43
N THR A 288 -2.53 -15.47 14.24
CA THR A 288 -2.63 -16.93 14.11
C THR A 288 -1.32 -17.62 14.49
N ILE A 289 -1.39 -18.94 14.71
CA ILE A 289 -0.20 -19.79 14.92
C ILE A 289 0.81 -19.65 13.79
N LEU A 290 0.34 -19.35 12.56
CA LEU A 290 1.21 -19.16 11.40
C LEU A 290 2.18 -17.98 11.60
N SER A 291 1.73 -16.87 12.19
CA SER A 291 2.65 -15.77 12.56
C SER A 291 3.72 -16.22 13.53
N GLY A 292 3.34 -16.96 14.58
CA GLY A 292 4.29 -17.52 15.55
C GLY A 292 5.31 -18.46 14.90
N LEU A 293 4.86 -19.31 13.96
CA LEU A 293 5.74 -20.18 13.18
C LEU A 293 6.78 -19.39 12.37
N LEU A 294 6.37 -18.30 11.70
CA LEU A 294 7.29 -17.48 10.93
C LEU A 294 8.31 -16.74 11.80
N PHE A 295 7.88 -16.23 12.97
CA PHE A 295 8.82 -15.65 13.94
C PHE A 295 9.79 -16.70 14.47
N ALA A 296 9.32 -17.92 14.76
CA ALA A 296 10.20 -19.03 15.14
C ALA A 296 11.22 -19.35 14.03
N ILE A 297 10.80 -19.41 12.76
CA ILE A 297 11.68 -19.59 11.60
C ILE A 297 12.76 -18.50 11.54
N LEU A 298 12.37 -17.22 11.70
CA LEU A 298 13.31 -16.11 11.73
C LEU A 298 14.32 -16.21 12.86
N ILE A 299 13.86 -16.54 14.07
CA ILE A 299 14.73 -16.69 15.25
C ILE A 299 15.68 -17.87 15.05
N ILE A 300 15.18 -19.04 14.68
CA ILE A 300 16.00 -20.25 14.48
C ILE A 300 17.01 -20.03 13.37
N GLY A 301 16.59 -19.49 12.21
CA GLY A 301 17.49 -19.17 11.10
C GLY A 301 18.57 -18.18 11.52
N GLY A 302 18.18 -17.13 12.26
CA GLY A 302 19.11 -16.14 12.80
C GLY A 302 20.13 -16.73 13.79
N LEU A 303 19.68 -17.60 14.71
CA LEU A 303 20.58 -18.28 15.67
C LEU A 303 21.55 -19.23 14.96
N ILE A 304 21.08 -19.99 13.95
CA ILE A 304 21.95 -20.84 13.13
C ILE A 304 22.98 -19.97 12.42
N TRP A 305 22.55 -18.88 11.80
CA TRP A 305 23.44 -17.96 11.10
C TRP A 305 24.51 -17.37 12.02
N ILE A 306 24.13 -16.89 13.21
CA ILE A 306 25.06 -16.35 14.22
C ILE A 306 26.07 -17.42 14.65
N LYS A 307 25.63 -18.68 14.84
CA LYS A 307 26.51 -19.79 15.24
C LYS A 307 27.50 -20.19 14.16
N ASP A 308 27.06 -20.17 12.90
CA ASP A 308 27.89 -20.60 11.77
C ASP A 308 28.88 -19.51 11.31
N HIS A 309 28.64 -18.26 11.70
CA HIS A 309 29.48 -17.10 11.39
C HIS A 309 30.10 -16.56 12.69
N GLU A 310 31.38 -16.76 12.90
CA GLU A 310 32.09 -16.14 14.02
C GLU A 310 32.01 -14.61 13.89
N ILE A 311 31.13 -13.99 14.64
CA ILE A 311 31.01 -12.51 14.67
C ILE A 311 32.23 -11.97 15.43
N LYS A 312 33.26 -11.59 14.71
CA LYS A 312 34.43 -10.91 15.28
C LYS A 312 34.15 -9.41 15.36
N LEU A 313 33.94 -8.93 16.58
CA LEU A 313 33.81 -7.49 16.84
C LEU A 313 35.20 -6.84 16.72
N GLU A 314 35.45 -6.20 15.61
CA GLU A 314 36.65 -5.40 15.39
C GLU A 314 36.39 -3.93 15.72
N ARG A 315 37.47 -3.14 15.98
CA ARG A 315 37.37 -1.70 16.26
C ARG A 315 36.62 -0.92 15.17
N LYS A 316 36.70 -1.34 13.91
CA LYS A 316 35.99 -0.73 12.79
C LYS A 316 34.45 -0.83 12.93
N HIS A 317 33.91 -1.76 13.71
CA HIS A 317 32.47 -1.94 13.92
C HIS A 317 31.93 -1.06 15.04
N ILE A 318 32.79 -0.40 15.86
CA ILE A 318 32.34 0.43 17.01
C ILE A 318 31.57 1.66 16.53
N LEU A 319 32.11 2.41 15.58
CA LEU A 319 31.46 3.63 15.08
C LEU A 319 30.11 3.31 14.39
N PRO A 320 30.01 2.35 13.47
CA PRO A 320 28.73 1.93 12.90
C PRO A 320 27.70 1.51 13.95
N ALA A 321 28.09 0.67 14.90
CA ALA A 321 27.21 0.23 15.98
C ALA A 321 26.74 1.40 16.86
N ALA A 322 27.64 2.33 17.18
CA ALA A 322 27.32 3.53 17.93
C ALA A 322 26.30 4.40 17.18
N LEU A 323 26.45 4.60 15.85
CA LEU A 323 25.51 5.37 15.04
C LEU A 323 24.14 4.71 15.06
N ILE A 324 24.06 3.39 14.84
CA ILE A 324 22.77 2.67 14.87
C ILE A 324 22.14 2.77 16.26
N LEU A 325 22.92 2.60 17.32
CA LEU A 325 22.45 2.73 18.70
C LEU A 325 21.95 4.16 19.01
N ILE A 326 22.68 5.18 18.57
CA ILE A 326 22.26 6.58 18.70
C ILE A 326 20.93 6.79 17.96
N GLY A 327 20.80 6.29 16.72
CA GLY A 327 19.56 6.36 15.96
C GLY A 327 18.39 5.72 16.70
N ILE A 328 18.58 4.55 17.31
CA ILE A 328 17.57 3.85 18.10
C ILE A 328 17.20 4.64 19.37
N ILE A 329 18.19 5.12 20.13
CA ILE A 329 17.95 5.86 21.39
C ILE A 329 17.27 7.21 21.12
N THR A 330 17.62 7.86 20.03
CA THR A 330 17.07 9.18 19.67
C THR A 330 15.81 9.11 18.84
N TYR A 331 15.35 7.90 18.51
CA TYR A 331 14.26 7.59 17.58
C TYR A 331 13.00 8.46 17.78
N THR A 332 12.55 8.76 18.94
CA THR A 332 11.37 9.63 19.18
C THR A 332 11.70 11.09 19.46
N ARG A 333 12.97 11.45 19.53
CA ARG A 333 13.44 12.77 20.01
C ARG A 333 13.95 13.68 18.89
N VAL A 334 14.30 13.11 17.76
CA VAL A 334 14.78 13.83 16.56
C VAL A 334 13.89 13.52 15.37
N SER A 335 13.99 14.29 14.28
CA SER A 335 13.15 14.05 13.10
C SER A 335 13.40 12.68 12.47
N SER A 336 12.38 12.14 11.81
CA SER A 336 12.46 10.85 11.08
C SER A 336 13.60 10.85 10.05
N VAL A 337 13.82 11.97 9.38
CA VAL A 337 14.91 12.11 8.40
C VAL A 337 16.26 11.95 9.06
N LEU A 338 16.50 12.66 10.16
CA LEU A 338 17.79 12.60 10.87
C LEU A 338 18.03 11.21 11.46
N THR A 339 17.02 10.61 12.08
CA THR A 339 17.10 9.21 12.56
C THR A 339 17.44 8.24 11.43
N THR A 340 16.77 8.36 10.29
CA THR A 340 17.03 7.51 9.12
C THR A 340 18.45 7.71 8.62
N LEU A 341 18.92 8.96 8.47
CA LEU A 341 20.27 9.25 8.01
C LEU A 341 21.34 8.68 8.95
N ILE A 342 21.18 8.80 10.27
CA ILE A 342 22.10 8.25 11.26
C ILE A 342 22.18 6.72 11.15
N ILE A 343 21.03 6.04 11.08
CA ILE A 343 20.98 4.58 10.98
C ILE A 343 21.56 4.11 9.63
N ILE A 344 21.19 4.75 8.52
CA ILE A 344 21.71 4.41 7.19
C ILE A 344 23.22 4.66 7.11
N ALA A 345 23.74 5.73 7.72
CA ALA A 345 25.18 5.95 7.82
C ALA A 345 25.88 4.80 8.57
N GLY A 346 25.30 4.35 9.68
CA GLY A 346 25.79 3.18 10.41
C GLY A 346 25.78 1.92 9.55
N LEU A 347 24.67 1.64 8.86
CA LEU A 347 24.58 0.50 7.92
C LEU A 347 25.60 0.63 6.78
N CYS A 348 25.76 1.85 6.21
CA CYS A 348 26.72 2.10 5.14
C CYS A 348 28.16 1.72 5.53
N LEU A 349 28.55 2.07 6.75
CA LEU A 349 29.88 1.72 7.26
C LEU A 349 30.02 0.21 7.56
N LEU A 350 28.97 -0.44 8.06
CA LEU A 350 28.97 -1.90 8.32
C LEU A 350 29.06 -2.70 7.03
N GLY A 351 28.28 -2.33 6.02
CA GLY A 351 28.16 -3.10 4.80
C GLY A 351 29.28 -2.93 3.79
N LYS A 352 30.16 -1.93 3.97
CA LYS A 352 31.19 -1.57 3.00
C LYS A 352 32.11 -2.74 2.64
N ASP A 353 32.58 -3.49 3.64
CA ASP A 353 33.48 -4.62 3.49
C ASP A 353 32.80 -5.97 3.75
N SER A 354 31.48 -5.98 3.82
CA SER A 354 30.67 -7.15 4.14
C SER A 354 30.28 -7.93 2.89
N GLU A 355 30.13 -9.22 3.01
CA GLU A 355 29.48 -10.08 2.00
C GLU A 355 27.95 -9.98 2.02
N TYR A 356 27.36 -9.44 3.13
CA TYR A 356 25.91 -9.34 3.36
C TYR A 356 25.29 -8.06 2.77
N LYS A 357 25.76 -7.63 1.60
CA LYS A 357 25.33 -6.37 0.95
C LYS A 357 23.82 -6.32 0.67
N THR A 358 23.26 -7.44 0.27
CA THR A 358 21.82 -7.58 0.00
C THR A 358 21.00 -7.49 1.29
N GLU A 359 21.45 -8.14 2.35
CA GLU A 359 20.80 -8.12 3.65
C GLU A 359 20.78 -6.68 4.22
N TYR A 360 21.87 -5.96 4.12
CA TYR A 360 21.91 -4.54 4.54
C TYR A 360 20.99 -3.66 3.68
N MET A 361 20.89 -3.91 2.38
CA MET A 361 19.93 -3.23 1.51
C MET A 361 18.49 -3.51 1.95
N MET A 362 18.12 -4.77 2.16
CA MET A 362 16.78 -5.16 2.59
C MET A 362 16.44 -4.59 3.98
N LEU A 363 17.42 -4.57 4.88
CA LEU A 363 17.26 -3.95 6.19
C LEU A 363 17.04 -2.42 6.07
N ALA A 364 17.81 -1.76 5.22
CA ALA A 364 17.64 -0.33 4.94
C ALA A 364 16.26 -0.04 4.32
N TRP A 365 15.74 -0.92 3.46
CA TRP A 365 14.39 -0.82 2.91
C TRP A 365 13.33 -0.88 4.02
N ILE A 366 13.42 -1.87 4.92
CA ILE A 366 12.52 -1.97 6.07
C ILE A 366 12.63 -0.71 6.93
N LEU A 367 13.84 -0.33 7.35
CA LEU A 367 14.04 0.75 8.31
C LEU A 367 13.63 2.13 7.79
N ALA A 368 13.93 2.45 6.53
CA ALA A 368 13.52 3.73 5.94
C ALA A 368 12.00 3.91 5.96
N ASN A 369 11.24 2.89 5.56
CA ASN A 369 9.78 2.92 5.59
C ASN A 369 9.25 2.86 7.03
N PHE A 370 9.76 1.96 7.85
CA PHE A 370 9.31 1.77 9.23
C PHE A 370 9.51 3.03 10.09
N ILE A 371 10.68 3.67 10.00
CA ILE A 371 10.98 4.90 10.73
C ILE A 371 10.03 6.01 10.28
N PHE A 372 9.91 6.23 8.97
CA PHE A 372 9.04 7.26 8.43
C PHE A 372 7.61 7.13 8.93
N TYR A 373 7.00 5.94 8.78
CA TYR A 373 5.61 5.74 9.17
C TYR A 373 5.40 5.68 10.69
N SER A 374 6.40 5.26 11.47
CA SER A 374 6.33 5.34 12.93
C SER A 374 6.31 6.78 13.44
N TYR A 375 6.94 7.71 12.71
CA TYR A 375 6.88 9.15 13.01
C TYR A 375 5.63 9.82 12.48
N TYR A 376 5.06 9.29 11.40
CA TYR A 376 3.83 9.84 10.83
C TYR A 376 2.72 9.79 11.88
N HIS A 377 2.03 10.91 12.11
CA HIS A 377 1.12 11.05 13.24
C HIS A 377 -0.05 10.06 13.17
N ILE A 378 -0.61 9.86 11.98
CA ILE A 378 -1.72 8.91 11.75
C ILE A 378 -1.15 7.53 11.43
N LYS A 379 -1.53 6.52 12.22
CA LYS A 379 -1.18 5.12 11.98
C LYS A 379 -2.34 4.41 11.28
N VAL A 380 -2.15 4.11 10.01
CA VAL A 380 -3.04 3.24 9.23
C VAL A 380 -2.27 1.98 8.85
N ASN A 381 -2.89 0.82 9.02
CA ASN A 381 -2.22 -0.47 8.83
C ASN A 381 -1.59 -0.60 7.43
N ARG A 382 -2.26 -0.12 6.35
CA ARG A 382 -1.77 -0.18 4.96
C ARG A 382 -0.45 0.57 4.71
N TYR A 383 -0.11 1.55 5.54
CA TYR A 383 1.10 2.34 5.34
C TYR A 383 2.38 1.52 5.49
N ILE A 384 2.36 0.43 6.27
CA ILE A 384 3.52 -0.42 6.46
C ILE A 384 3.72 -1.48 5.37
N LEU A 385 2.75 -1.67 4.44
CA LEU A 385 2.87 -2.63 3.32
C LEU A 385 4.21 -2.56 2.56
N PRO A 386 4.83 -1.40 2.31
CA PRO A 386 6.09 -1.33 1.58
C PRO A 386 7.25 -2.12 2.19
N ILE A 387 7.22 -2.48 3.49
CA ILE A 387 8.30 -3.28 4.09
C ILE A 387 8.18 -4.78 3.79
N PHE A 388 7.00 -5.27 3.38
CA PHE A 388 6.72 -6.71 3.29
C PHE A 388 7.61 -7.46 2.30
N PRO A 389 7.93 -6.95 1.10
CA PRO A 389 8.88 -7.64 0.23
C PRO A 389 10.23 -7.91 0.90
N ALA A 390 10.76 -6.93 1.63
CA ALA A 390 12.03 -7.06 2.35
C ALA A 390 11.90 -7.92 3.62
N LEU A 391 10.78 -7.86 4.33
CA LEU A 391 10.53 -8.72 5.50
C LEU A 391 10.44 -10.20 5.09
N ILE A 392 9.72 -10.50 4.02
CA ILE A 392 9.58 -11.86 3.49
C ILE A 392 10.92 -12.36 2.96
N TYR A 393 11.76 -11.49 2.36
CA TYR A 393 13.13 -11.86 2.01
C TYR A 393 13.87 -12.47 3.20
N PHE A 394 13.81 -11.86 4.39
CA PHE A 394 14.46 -12.40 5.59
C PHE A 394 13.84 -13.72 6.05
N ILE A 395 12.53 -13.90 5.94
CA ILE A 395 11.87 -15.17 6.25
C ILE A 395 12.36 -16.28 5.31
N ILE A 396 12.39 -16.02 4.01
CA ILE A 396 12.85 -16.97 3.00
C ILE A 396 14.36 -17.27 3.17
N LYS A 397 15.16 -16.27 3.53
CA LYS A 397 16.58 -16.47 3.87
C LYS A 397 16.75 -17.39 5.08
N ALA A 398 15.95 -17.19 6.13
CA ALA A 398 15.95 -18.07 7.31
C ALA A 398 15.53 -19.49 6.95
N VAL A 399 14.52 -19.67 6.10
CA VAL A 399 14.14 -21.01 5.57
C VAL A 399 15.31 -21.66 4.84
N SER A 400 16.00 -20.93 3.95
CA SER A 400 17.18 -21.44 3.23
C SER A 400 18.26 -21.92 4.19
N ILE A 401 18.60 -21.12 5.21
CA ILE A 401 19.61 -21.45 6.22
C ILE A 401 19.22 -22.72 7.00
N ILE A 402 17.96 -22.81 7.43
CA ILE A 402 17.46 -23.97 8.15
C ILE A 402 17.53 -25.23 7.29
N GLN A 403 17.12 -25.15 6.03
CA GLN A 403 17.16 -26.29 5.08
C GLN A 403 18.59 -26.81 4.86
N ASP A 404 19.54 -25.93 4.65
CA ASP A 404 20.95 -26.30 4.44
C ASP A 404 21.53 -26.97 5.69
N LYS A 405 21.12 -26.55 6.90
CA LYS A 405 21.58 -27.10 8.16
C LYS A 405 21.02 -28.48 8.50
N ILE A 406 19.69 -28.64 8.29
CA ILE A 406 19.01 -29.90 8.65
C ILE A 406 19.18 -30.96 7.56
N LYS A 407 19.66 -30.59 6.37
CA LYS A 407 19.87 -31.49 5.21
C LYS A 407 18.57 -32.19 4.75
N ILE A 408 17.44 -31.58 4.95
CA ILE A 408 16.14 -32.07 4.42
C ILE A 408 15.96 -31.68 2.95
N ASN A 409 15.03 -32.36 2.28
CA ASN A 409 14.71 -32.01 0.91
C ASN A 409 14.27 -30.54 0.84
N LYS A 410 14.97 -29.75 0.02
CA LYS A 410 14.78 -28.28 -0.14
C LYS A 410 13.36 -27.85 -0.55
N ASN A 411 12.52 -28.80 -0.98
CA ASN A 411 11.15 -28.49 -1.40
C ASN A 411 10.14 -28.59 -0.24
N ILE A 412 10.46 -29.29 0.86
CA ILE A 412 9.48 -29.62 1.91
C ILE A 412 8.97 -28.35 2.60
N ILE A 413 9.88 -27.52 3.15
CA ILE A 413 9.46 -26.32 3.89
C ILE A 413 8.74 -25.32 2.97
N PRO A 414 9.24 -24.98 1.75
CA PRO A 414 8.51 -24.11 0.82
C PRO A 414 7.11 -24.62 0.48
N ILE A 415 6.94 -25.92 0.21
CA ILE A 415 5.63 -26.51 -0.11
C ILE A 415 4.67 -26.38 1.07
N ILE A 416 5.13 -26.65 2.30
CA ILE A 416 4.29 -26.51 3.50
C ILE A 416 3.88 -25.04 3.68
N LEU A 417 4.82 -24.10 3.56
CA LEU A 417 4.53 -22.67 3.68
C LEU A 417 3.56 -22.19 2.59
N ILE A 418 3.78 -22.60 1.33
CA ILE A 418 2.85 -22.30 0.23
C ILE A 418 1.45 -22.82 0.57
N ALA A 419 1.31 -24.07 1.00
CA ALA A 419 0.01 -24.65 1.33
C ALA A 419 -0.69 -23.87 2.47
N LEU A 420 0.04 -23.53 3.54
CA LEU A 420 -0.49 -22.77 4.66
C LEU A 420 -0.94 -21.36 4.23
N PHE A 421 -0.16 -20.67 3.41
CA PHE A 421 -0.49 -19.33 2.93
C PHE A 421 -1.59 -19.33 1.87
N VAL A 422 -1.69 -20.36 1.03
CA VAL A 422 -2.85 -20.55 0.13
C VAL A 422 -4.13 -20.74 0.94
N VAL A 423 -4.08 -21.59 1.99
CA VAL A 423 -5.23 -21.76 2.89
C VAL A 423 -5.61 -20.45 3.55
N GLN A 424 -4.62 -19.69 4.08
CA GLN A 424 -4.87 -18.37 4.65
C GLN A 424 -5.54 -17.43 3.64
N GLY A 425 -5.07 -17.43 2.39
CA GLY A 425 -5.60 -16.58 1.33
C GLY A 425 -7.11 -16.71 1.13
N PHE A 426 -7.64 -17.92 1.23
CA PHE A 426 -9.09 -18.18 1.11
C PHE A 426 -9.81 -18.08 2.45
N ALA A 427 -9.19 -18.54 3.56
CA ALA A 427 -9.81 -18.54 4.87
C ALA A 427 -10.00 -17.13 5.46
N PHE A 428 -9.19 -16.17 5.06
CA PHE A 428 -9.19 -14.81 5.62
C PHE A 428 -10.54 -14.10 5.53
N THR A 429 -11.33 -14.37 4.48
CA THR A 429 -12.63 -13.71 4.26
C THR A 429 -13.77 -14.31 5.09
N TYR A 430 -13.59 -15.52 5.66
CA TYR A 430 -14.65 -16.20 6.43
C TYR A 430 -15.01 -15.53 7.75
N THR A 431 -14.13 -14.67 8.26
CA THR A 431 -14.36 -13.95 9.52
C THR A 431 -15.04 -12.60 9.32
N PHE A 432 -15.33 -12.22 8.08
CA PHE A 432 -16.00 -10.97 7.77
C PHE A 432 -17.51 -11.19 7.66
N GLU A 433 -18.28 -10.35 8.34
CA GLU A 433 -19.74 -10.33 8.23
C GLU A 433 -20.16 -9.28 7.19
N PRO A 434 -20.74 -9.68 6.04
CA PRO A 434 -21.02 -8.77 4.91
C PRO A 434 -22.09 -7.70 5.21
N THR A 435 -22.87 -7.86 6.27
CA THR A 435 -24.01 -6.99 6.61
C THR A 435 -23.59 -5.60 7.09
N ASP A 436 -22.33 -5.26 7.00
CA ASP A 436 -21.78 -4.14 7.70
C ASP A 436 -21.70 -2.83 6.89
N LYS A 437 -21.52 -1.78 7.64
CA LYS A 437 -21.55 -0.35 7.37
C LYS A 437 -20.95 0.14 6.04
N TYR A 438 -20.19 -0.69 5.32
CA TYR A 438 -19.54 -0.28 4.06
C TYR A 438 -20.50 -0.21 2.87
N ASN A 439 -21.56 -1.05 2.84
CA ASN A 439 -22.63 -0.98 1.84
C ASN A 439 -23.76 -0.03 2.22
N THR A 440 -23.84 0.41 3.47
CA THR A 440 -24.95 1.21 4.00
C THR A 440 -25.19 2.50 3.20
N THR A 441 -24.09 3.15 2.75
CA THR A 441 -24.19 4.38 1.95
C THR A 441 -24.77 4.11 0.55
N GLU A 442 -24.37 3.00 -0.07
CA GLU A 442 -24.89 2.54 -1.35
C GLU A 442 -26.38 2.20 -1.22
N GLU A 443 -26.74 1.38 -0.22
CA GLU A 443 -28.12 0.99 0.05
C GLU A 443 -29.03 2.18 0.33
N MET A 444 -28.57 3.15 1.15
CA MET A 444 -29.33 4.36 1.42
C MET A 444 -29.53 5.21 0.16
N SER A 445 -28.51 5.31 -0.68
CA SER A 445 -28.59 6.04 -1.94
C SER A 445 -29.55 5.37 -2.92
N GLN A 446 -29.52 4.04 -3.02
CA GLN A 446 -30.46 3.25 -3.83
C GLN A 446 -31.89 3.39 -3.31
N TYR A 447 -32.09 3.36 -1.99
CA TYR A 447 -33.40 3.59 -1.39
C TYR A 447 -33.94 4.98 -1.74
N LEU A 448 -33.13 6.03 -1.59
CA LEU A 448 -33.52 7.40 -1.95
C LEU A 448 -33.96 7.49 -3.43
N LYS A 449 -33.19 6.91 -4.35
CA LYS A 449 -33.53 6.86 -5.78
C LYS A 449 -34.84 6.11 -6.05
N SER A 450 -35.15 5.10 -5.25
CA SER A 450 -36.39 4.35 -5.38
C SER A 450 -37.62 5.10 -4.86
N VAL A 451 -37.44 5.95 -3.86
CA VAL A 451 -38.53 6.74 -3.24
C VAL A 451 -38.80 8.02 -4.03
N ASP A 452 -37.77 8.65 -4.54
CA ASP A 452 -37.88 9.89 -5.33
C ASP A 452 -37.21 9.73 -6.69
N PRO A 453 -37.94 9.40 -7.76
CA PRO A 453 -37.39 9.34 -9.12
C PRO A 453 -36.81 10.67 -9.62
N ASN A 454 -37.20 11.82 -9.00
CA ASN A 454 -36.70 13.15 -9.34
C ASN A 454 -35.54 13.60 -8.43
N TYR A 455 -34.89 12.67 -7.70
CA TYR A 455 -33.84 12.96 -6.74
C TYR A 455 -32.71 13.84 -7.33
N GLU A 456 -32.46 13.79 -8.63
CA GLU A 456 -31.42 14.58 -9.32
C GLU A 456 -31.75 16.10 -9.35
N ASN A 457 -33.03 16.47 -9.23
CA ASN A 457 -33.50 17.84 -9.31
C ASN A 457 -33.70 18.48 -7.93
N VAL A 458 -33.45 17.77 -6.85
CA VAL A 458 -33.58 18.26 -5.48
C VAL A 458 -32.23 18.34 -4.79
N LYS A 459 -32.10 19.24 -3.81
CA LYS A 459 -30.90 19.36 -3.00
C LYS A 459 -30.92 18.35 -1.85
N ILE A 460 -29.80 17.62 -1.68
CA ILE A 460 -29.64 16.59 -0.67
C ILE A 460 -28.49 16.97 0.25
N GLY A 461 -28.79 17.23 1.52
CA GLY A 461 -27.78 17.45 2.56
C GLY A 461 -27.23 16.13 3.08
N VAL A 462 -25.92 16.06 3.34
CA VAL A 462 -25.29 14.85 3.85
C VAL A 462 -24.19 15.16 4.87
N TYR A 463 -23.99 14.27 5.83
CA TYR A 463 -22.93 14.39 6.84
C TYR A 463 -21.52 14.17 6.26
N ASN A 464 -21.38 13.35 5.22
CA ASN A 464 -20.13 13.05 4.53
C ASN A 464 -20.34 13.08 3.02
N ILE A 465 -19.78 14.08 2.37
CA ILE A 465 -20.10 14.39 0.98
C ILE A 465 -19.59 13.34 -0.03
N ARG A 466 -18.39 12.78 0.18
CA ARG A 466 -17.68 11.97 -0.84
C ARG A 466 -18.42 10.69 -1.28
N PRO A 467 -18.93 9.83 -0.37
CA PRO A 467 -19.67 8.65 -0.78
C PRO A 467 -20.96 9.00 -1.52
N PHE A 468 -21.66 10.02 -1.07
CA PHE A 468 -22.94 10.41 -1.67
C PHE A 468 -22.79 11.15 -3.00
N LEU A 469 -21.71 11.90 -3.22
CA LEU A 469 -21.36 12.41 -4.55
C LEU A 469 -21.17 11.27 -5.56
N TRP A 470 -20.56 10.16 -5.13
CA TRP A 470 -20.38 8.99 -5.99
C TRP A 470 -21.71 8.30 -6.29
N TRP A 471 -22.53 8.06 -5.25
CA TRP A 471 -23.75 7.27 -5.40
C TRP A 471 -24.96 8.06 -5.89
N ILE A 472 -25.07 9.35 -5.56
CA ILE A 472 -26.25 10.19 -5.87
C ILE A 472 -25.94 11.15 -7.02
N GLY A 473 -24.85 11.92 -6.92
CA GLY A 473 -24.46 12.92 -7.92
C GLY A 473 -24.19 14.31 -7.34
N ASP A 474 -24.13 15.31 -8.22
CA ASP A 474 -23.66 16.67 -7.92
C ASP A 474 -24.65 17.54 -7.09
N ASN A 475 -25.87 17.11 -6.93
CA ASN A 475 -26.90 17.77 -6.15
C ASN A 475 -26.78 17.55 -4.64
N VAL A 476 -25.68 16.93 -4.20
CA VAL A 476 -25.35 16.64 -2.81
C VAL A 476 -24.51 17.77 -2.20
N GLU A 477 -24.87 18.22 -1.00
CA GLU A 477 -24.15 19.25 -0.24
C GLU A 477 -23.79 18.76 1.17
N GLY A 478 -22.53 18.96 1.56
CA GLY A 478 -22.03 18.55 2.89
C GLY A 478 -22.46 19.52 3.97
N ILE A 479 -23.25 19.06 4.95
CA ILE A 479 -23.63 19.83 6.13
C ILE A 479 -23.27 19.02 7.38
N PRO A 480 -22.37 19.53 8.25
CA PRO A 480 -21.97 18.83 9.46
C PRO A 480 -23.15 18.58 10.43
N ILE A 481 -23.20 17.38 11.03
CA ILE A 481 -24.25 16.97 11.98
C ILE A 481 -24.36 17.89 13.20
N VAL A 482 -23.23 18.45 13.63
CA VAL A 482 -23.16 19.35 14.80
C VAL A 482 -23.96 20.63 14.63
N ASP A 483 -24.28 21.01 13.41
CA ASP A 483 -25.05 22.23 13.09
C ASP A 483 -26.50 21.91 12.71
N GLN A 484 -27.28 21.39 13.66
CA GLN A 484 -28.71 21.09 13.45
C GLN A 484 -29.53 22.31 13.06
N ALA A 485 -29.16 23.49 13.54
CA ALA A 485 -29.84 24.73 13.18
C ALA A 485 -29.58 25.13 11.71
N ALA A 486 -28.39 24.86 11.19
CA ALA A 486 -28.08 25.05 9.78
C ALA A 486 -28.84 24.04 8.91
N ILE A 487 -28.98 22.79 9.36
CA ILE A 487 -29.77 21.77 8.65
C ILE A 487 -31.24 22.21 8.58
N ASP A 488 -31.85 22.62 9.70
CA ASP A 488 -33.25 23.07 9.73
C ASP A 488 -33.52 24.32 8.87
N LYS A 489 -32.55 25.22 8.77
CA LYS A 489 -32.62 26.42 7.93
C LYS A 489 -32.24 26.17 6.47
N SER A 490 -31.62 25.01 6.17
CA SER A 490 -31.22 24.70 4.81
C SER A 490 -32.42 24.46 3.89
N ASN A 491 -32.24 24.73 2.60
CA ASN A 491 -33.26 24.44 1.58
C ASN A 491 -33.10 23.03 0.99
N MET A 492 -32.59 22.07 1.79
CA MET A 492 -32.45 20.69 1.38
C MET A 492 -33.78 19.97 1.44
N THR A 493 -34.12 19.22 0.40
CA THR A 493 -35.32 18.37 0.40
C THR A 493 -35.08 17.15 1.28
N TYR A 494 -33.88 16.56 1.21
CA TYR A 494 -33.49 15.42 2.03
C TYR A 494 -32.21 15.73 2.83
N TYR A 495 -32.10 15.10 4.00
CA TYR A 495 -30.85 15.10 4.77
C TYR A 495 -30.50 13.68 5.20
N ILE A 496 -29.23 13.27 5.00
CA ILE A 496 -28.72 11.97 5.41
C ILE A 496 -27.68 12.14 6.52
N SER A 497 -27.92 11.48 7.67
CA SER A 497 -27.11 11.57 8.88
C SER A 497 -26.64 10.19 9.33
N ASN A 498 -25.43 10.08 9.89
CA ASN A 498 -24.94 8.87 10.57
C ASN A 498 -25.29 8.84 12.07
N ALA A 499 -26.10 9.77 12.54
CA ALA A 499 -26.61 9.78 13.91
C ALA A 499 -28.09 10.21 13.90
N LYS A 500 -28.85 9.66 14.85
CA LYS A 500 -30.26 10.07 15.02
C LYS A 500 -30.35 11.51 15.51
N MET A 501 -31.02 12.34 14.71
CA MET A 501 -31.22 13.76 15.01
C MET A 501 -32.46 13.93 15.87
N LYS A 502 -32.35 14.60 17.03
CA LYS A 502 -33.44 14.73 18.00
C LYS A 502 -34.21 16.05 17.90
N ASN A 503 -33.59 17.08 17.32
CA ASN A 503 -34.08 18.45 17.39
C ASN A 503 -34.35 19.09 16.00
N LEU A 504 -34.58 18.28 14.97
CA LEU A 504 -34.96 18.78 13.66
C LEU A 504 -36.49 19.09 13.69
N THR A 505 -36.86 20.33 13.45
CA THR A 505 -38.27 20.77 13.46
C THR A 505 -38.91 20.68 12.07
N ASN A 506 -38.10 20.87 11.04
CA ASN A 506 -38.55 20.91 9.65
C ASN A 506 -38.35 19.61 8.88
N TYR A 507 -37.89 18.53 9.53
CA TYR A 507 -37.60 17.26 8.90
C TYR A 507 -38.21 16.10 9.67
N THR A 508 -38.68 15.10 8.93
CA THR A 508 -39.18 13.83 9.48
C THR A 508 -38.29 12.67 9.01
N GLU A 509 -37.92 11.78 9.93
CA GLU A 509 -37.20 10.54 9.60
C GLU A 509 -38.11 9.64 8.75
N ILE A 510 -37.66 9.24 7.57
CA ILE A 510 -38.37 8.33 6.66
C ILE A 510 -37.71 6.96 6.50
N LYS A 511 -36.43 6.85 6.82
CA LYS A 511 -35.70 5.58 6.74
C LYS A 511 -34.51 5.55 7.67
N ASN A 512 -34.23 4.36 8.22
CA ASN A 512 -32.99 4.03 8.91
C ASN A 512 -32.43 2.73 8.32
N ILE A 513 -31.14 2.73 7.96
CA ILE A 513 -30.37 1.57 7.51
C ILE A 513 -29.05 1.57 8.30
N ASN A 514 -28.86 0.62 9.20
CA ASN A 514 -27.61 0.46 9.98
C ASN A 514 -27.05 1.76 10.58
N ASN A 515 -27.89 2.51 11.30
CA ASN A 515 -27.59 3.83 11.89
C ASN A 515 -27.31 4.96 10.88
N LEU A 516 -27.66 4.76 9.61
CA LEU A 516 -27.75 5.83 8.63
C LEU A 516 -29.20 6.23 8.49
N TYR A 517 -29.52 7.51 8.76
CA TYR A 517 -30.88 8.03 8.84
C TYR A 517 -31.15 8.97 7.67
N LEU A 518 -32.26 8.77 6.97
CA LEU A 518 -32.77 9.66 5.93
C LEU A 518 -33.92 10.45 6.47
N TYR A 519 -33.81 11.76 6.36
CA TYR A 519 -34.84 12.73 6.73
C TYR A 519 -35.42 13.40 5.48
N ASN A 520 -36.72 13.59 5.45
CA ASN A 520 -37.44 14.38 4.43
C ASN A 520 -37.96 15.66 5.05
N ARG A 521 -37.86 16.76 4.34
CA ARG A 521 -38.38 18.06 4.75
C ARG A 521 -39.92 18.07 4.73
N THR A 522 -40.54 18.47 5.82
CA THR A 522 -42.00 18.47 5.99
C THR A 522 -42.65 19.81 5.78
N SER A 523 -41.88 20.92 5.80
CA SER A 523 -42.39 22.30 5.58
C SER A 523 -41.51 22.98 4.53
N TYR A 524 -42.15 23.52 3.52
CA TYR A 524 -41.55 24.37 2.50
C TYR A 524 -41.74 25.85 2.85
#